data_2a0203211ae8d1a35b74665652fddec2
#
_entry.id   2a0203211ae8d1a35b74665652fddec2
#
_cell.length_a   1.000
_cell.length_b   1.000
_cell.length_c   1.000
_cell.angle_alpha   90.00
_cell.angle_beta   90.00
_cell.angle_gamma   90.00
#
_symmetry.space_group_name_H-M   'P 1'
#
loop_
_entity.id
_entity.type
_entity.pdbx_description
1 polymer ?
#
loop_
_entity_poly.entity_id
_entity_poly.type
_entity_poly.pdbx_seq_one_letter_code
_entity_poly.pdbx_strand_id
1 'polypeptide(L)'
;MAVDFTILDNFNNTIRQMQDSINVSIQQSIKANEQIVKQVQTSQLYSGTTKKGDDIKPSYALSTKIIKRRKGQPTDRVTLRDTGDFYNSLEIVAGGNAMIIRTIISYSIYLINKYADILGLTAENWQSFIDEYTLPTIKKNFDDIIARS
;
A
#
# COMPACT_ATOMS: atom_id res chain seq x y z
N MET A 1 -49.82 -3.87 22.68
CA MET A 1 -49.07 -4.52 21.60
C MET A 1 -47.71 -4.83 22.07
N ALA A 2 -47.28 -6.08 22.00
CA ALA A 2 -45.92 -6.48 22.33
C ALA A 2 -44.99 -6.15 21.15
N VAL A 3 -43.87 -5.51 21.40
CA VAL A 3 -42.84 -5.28 20.39
C VAL A 3 -41.86 -6.44 20.43
N ASP A 4 -41.65 -7.09 19.30
CA ASP A 4 -40.63 -8.16 19.17
C ASP A 4 -39.27 -7.52 18.90
N PHE A 5 -38.43 -7.51 19.93
CA PHE A 5 -37.06 -6.97 19.84
C PHE A 5 -36.08 -7.95 19.17
N THR A 6 -36.47 -9.19 18.91
CA THR A 6 -35.59 -10.20 18.28
C THR A 6 -35.11 -9.76 16.91
N ILE A 7 -35.97 -9.10 16.13
CA ILE A 7 -35.61 -8.57 14.80
C ILE A 7 -34.56 -7.46 14.94
N LEU A 8 -34.70 -6.57 15.92
CA LEU A 8 -33.74 -5.51 16.18
C LEU A 8 -32.38 -6.05 16.65
N ASP A 9 -32.41 -7.09 17.51
CA ASP A 9 -31.18 -7.74 17.98
C ASP A 9 -30.45 -8.45 16.83
N ASN A 10 -31.17 -9.15 15.98
CA ASN A 10 -30.62 -9.79 14.78
C ASN A 10 -30.01 -8.76 13.83
N PHE A 11 -30.71 -7.67 13.59
CA PHE A 11 -30.23 -6.57 12.76
C PHE A 11 -28.95 -5.95 13.34
N ASN A 12 -28.94 -5.65 14.64
CA ASN A 12 -27.77 -5.11 15.32
C ASN A 12 -26.58 -6.07 15.26
N ASN A 13 -26.81 -7.36 15.43
CA ASN A 13 -25.76 -8.38 15.33
C ASN A 13 -25.18 -8.43 13.90
N THR A 14 -26.02 -8.38 12.89
CA THR A 14 -25.58 -8.33 11.49
C THR A 14 -24.70 -7.10 11.23
N ILE A 15 -25.12 -5.92 11.69
CA ILE A 15 -24.35 -4.68 11.55
C ILE A 15 -22.98 -4.79 12.24
N ARG A 16 -22.92 -5.35 13.46
CA ARG A 16 -21.64 -5.59 14.16
C ARG A 16 -20.72 -6.50 13.37
N GLN A 17 -21.23 -7.62 12.83
CA GLN A 17 -20.45 -8.53 11.99
C GLN A 17 -19.90 -7.83 10.75
N MET A 18 -20.68 -6.97 10.11
CA MET A 18 -20.22 -6.17 8.97
C MET A 18 -19.12 -5.20 9.37
N GLN A 19 -19.26 -4.50 10.51
CA GLN A 19 -18.24 -3.60 11.04
C GLN A 19 -16.93 -4.34 11.36
N ASP A 20 -17.02 -5.49 12.03
CA ASP A 20 -15.86 -6.32 12.38
C ASP A 20 -15.17 -6.87 11.12
N SER A 21 -15.93 -7.13 10.07
CA SER A 21 -15.40 -7.66 8.81
C SER A 21 -14.59 -6.64 8.01
N ILE A 22 -14.72 -5.33 8.27
CA ILE A 22 -14.01 -4.29 7.51
C ILE A 22 -12.50 -4.45 7.64
N ASN A 23 -11.97 -4.56 8.86
CA ASN A 23 -10.54 -4.73 9.10
C ASN A 23 -10.02 -6.03 8.48
N VAL A 24 -10.78 -7.11 8.60
CA VAL A 24 -10.45 -8.40 7.98
C VAL A 24 -10.41 -8.25 6.45
N SER A 25 -11.36 -7.56 5.87
CA SER A 25 -11.44 -7.31 4.42
C SER A 25 -10.24 -6.49 3.92
N ILE A 26 -9.84 -5.47 4.67
CA ILE A 26 -8.65 -4.66 4.35
C ILE A 26 -7.40 -5.54 4.33
N GLN A 27 -7.19 -6.34 5.36
CA GLN A 27 -6.05 -7.25 5.44
C GLN A 27 -6.07 -8.31 4.32
N GLN A 28 -7.22 -8.89 4.05
CA GLN A 28 -7.38 -9.88 2.97
C GLN A 28 -7.04 -9.27 1.61
N SER A 29 -7.54 -8.07 1.32
CA SER A 29 -7.26 -7.40 0.04
C SER A 29 -5.78 -7.09 -0.14
N ILE A 30 -5.10 -6.66 0.91
CA ILE A 30 -3.66 -6.37 0.88
C ILE A 30 -2.86 -7.67 0.69
N LYS A 31 -3.15 -8.70 1.47
CA LYS A 31 -2.44 -9.99 1.37
C LYS A 31 -2.63 -10.66 0.01
N ALA A 32 -3.84 -10.60 -0.54
CA ALA A 32 -4.13 -11.18 -1.85
C ALA A 32 -3.45 -10.39 -3.00
N ASN A 33 -3.09 -9.14 -2.78
CA ASN A 33 -2.59 -8.22 -3.82
C ASN A 33 -1.25 -7.59 -3.47
N GLU A 34 -0.42 -8.25 -2.66
CA GLU A 34 0.90 -7.73 -2.25
C GLU A 34 1.78 -7.35 -3.43
N GLN A 35 1.79 -8.15 -4.49
CA GLN A 35 2.58 -7.87 -5.69
C GLN A 35 2.11 -6.61 -6.41
N ILE A 36 0.82 -6.35 -6.41
CA ILE A 36 0.26 -5.13 -7.01
C ILE A 36 0.68 -3.90 -6.20
N VAL A 37 0.57 -3.96 -4.87
CA VAL A 37 1.06 -2.89 -3.99
C VAL A 37 2.54 -2.63 -4.23
N LYS A 38 3.34 -3.69 -4.32
CA LYS A 38 4.78 -3.59 -4.61
C LYS A 38 5.06 -2.95 -5.97
N GLN A 39 4.32 -3.33 -7.00
CA GLN A 39 4.44 -2.71 -8.33
C GLN A 39 4.08 -1.23 -8.31
N VAL A 40 3.01 -0.85 -7.61
CA VAL A 40 2.62 0.55 -7.46
C VAL A 40 3.70 1.34 -6.74
N GLN A 41 4.24 0.80 -5.63
CA GLN A 41 5.32 1.42 -4.87
C GLN A 41 6.59 1.61 -5.73
N THR A 42 7.00 0.58 -6.45
CA THR A 42 8.19 0.66 -7.30
C THR A 42 8.01 1.59 -8.49
N SER A 43 6.82 1.63 -9.09
CA SER A 43 6.49 2.58 -10.16
C SER A 43 6.51 4.02 -9.66
N GLN A 44 5.98 4.26 -8.47
CA GLN A 44 6.02 5.56 -7.81
C GLN A 44 7.47 6.02 -7.54
N LEU A 45 8.32 5.14 -7.02
CA LEU A 45 9.75 5.41 -6.82
C LEU A 45 10.46 5.68 -8.14
N TYR A 46 10.17 4.89 -9.17
CA TYR A 46 10.78 5.06 -10.48
C TYR A 46 10.39 6.39 -11.14
N SER A 47 9.21 6.89 -10.87
CA SER A 47 8.79 8.24 -11.27
C SER A 47 9.44 9.35 -10.43
N GLY A 48 10.19 9.01 -9.39
CA GLY A 48 10.86 9.98 -8.52
C GLY A 48 9.94 10.63 -7.50
N THR A 49 8.88 9.95 -7.07
CA THR A 49 7.81 10.53 -6.23
C THR A 49 7.81 9.90 -4.84
N THR A 50 7.76 10.74 -3.80
CA THR A 50 7.59 10.31 -2.40
C THR A 50 6.14 9.93 -2.10
N LYS A 51 5.87 9.34 -0.93
CA LYS A 51 4.50 9.06 -0.47
C LYS A 51 3.63 10.31 -0.32
N LYS A 52 4.25 11.49 -0.24
CA LYS A 52 3.54 12.78 -0.16
C LYS A 52 3.24 13.39 -1.53
N GLY A 53 3.71 12.77 -2.60
CA GLY A 53 3.53 13.27 -3.97
C GLY A 53 4.61 14.25 -4.43
N ASP A 54 5.61 14.53 -3.60
CA ASP A 54 6.73 15.42 -3.93
C ASP A 54 7.86 14.66 -4.62
N ASP A 55 8.76 15.40 -5.26
CA ASP A 55 9.97 14.82 -5.81
C ASP A 55 10.87 14.25 -4.70
N ILE A 56 11.49 13.10 -4.96
CA ILE A 56 12.48 12.53 -4.05
C ILE A 56 13.73 13.42 -4.04
N LYS A 57 14.13 13.87 -2.87
CA LYS A 57 15.29 14.74 -2.66
C LYS A 57 16.20 14.20 -1.56
N PRO A 58 17.50 14.52 -1.60
CA PRO A 58 18.18 15.40 -2.55
C PRO A 58 18.35 14.77 -3.94
N SER A 59 18.50 15.62 -4.97
CA SER A 59 18.81 15.17 -6.32
C SER A 59 20.15 14.43 -6.36
N TYR A 60 20.34 13.59 -7.36
CA TYR A 60 21.60 12.87 -7.54
C TYR A 60 22.78 13.84 -7.73
N ALA A 61 23.90 13.54 -7.09
CA ALA A 61 25.16 14.22 -7.35
C ALA A 61 25.60 14.03 -8.81
N LEU A 62 26.41 14.97 -9.33
CA LEU A 62 26.89 14.90 -10.71
C LEU A 62 27.59 13.58 -11.02
N SER A 63 28.44 13.09 -10.10
CA SER A 63 29.12 11.79 -10.25
C SER A 63 28.15 10.63 -10.41
N THR A 64 27.09 10.62 -9.63
CA THR A 64 26.02 9.60 -9.71
C THR A 64 25.28 9.70 -11.06
N LYS A 65 24.99 10.92 -11.51
CA LYS A 65 24.35 11.13 -12.82
C LYS A 65 25.20 10.61 -13.98
N ILE A 66 26.51 10.80 -13.91
CA ILE A 66 27.44 10.30 -14.94
C ILE A 66 27.41 8.77 -15.00
N ILE A 67 27.47 8.11 -13.83
CA ILE A 67 27.42 6.64 -13.75
C ILE A 67 26.08 6.13 -14.29
N LYS A 68 24.98 6.73 -13.87
CA LYS A 68 23.63 6.34 -14.31
C LYS A 68 23.44 6.53 -15.82
N ARG A 69 23.96 7.62 -16.37
CA ARG A 69 23.90 7.87 -17.81
C ARG A 69 24.65 6.79 -18.60
N ARG A 70 25.80 6.36 -18.12
CA ARG A 70 26.57 5.25 -18.75
C ARG A 70 25.80 3.93 -18.72
N LYS A 71 24.96 3.71 -17.69
CA LYS A 71 24.09 2.55 -17.55
C LYS A 71 22.76 2.68 -18.30
N GLY A 72 22.48 3.80 -18.95
CA GLY A 72 21.20 4.07 -19.60
C GLY A 72 20.04 4.28 -18.63
N GLN A 73 20.35 4.68 -17.38
CA GLN A 73 19.37 4.92 -16.33
C GLN A 73 18.95 6.40 -16.27
N PRO A 74 17.73 6.72 -15.78
CA PRO A 74 17.28 8.08 -15.63
C PRO A 74 18.21 8.93 -14.73
N THR A 75 18.44 10.18 -15.12
CA THR A 75 19.27 11.14 -14.36
C THR A 75 18.52 12.41 -13.98
N ASP A 76 17.32 12.58 -14.49
CA ASP A 76 16.44 13.74 -14.27
C ASP A 76 15.66 13.66 -12.95
N ARG A 77 15.70 12.52 -12.30
CA ARG A 77 15.01 12.24 -11.04
C ARG A 77 15.71 11.16 -10.23
N VAL A 78 15.39 11.09 -8.95
CA VAL A 78 15.89 10.03 -8.05
C VAL A 78 14.95 8.83 -8.12
N THR A 79 15.42 7.72 -8.62
CA THR A 79 14.63 6.49 -8.78
C THR A 79 14.92 5.45 -7.70
N LEU A 80 16.04 5.56 -6.99
CA LEU A 80 16.55 4.56 -6.04
C LEU A 80 16.72 3.17 -6.67
N ARG A 81 16.84 3.12 -7.99
CA ARG A 81 17.07 1.90 -8.73
C ARG A 81 18.46 1.92 -9.37
N ASP A 82 19.29 0.96 -8.97
CA ASP A 82 20.55 0.66 -9.64
C ASP A 82 20.50 -0.75 -10.21
N THR A 83 20.68 -1.77 -9.37
CA THR A 83 20.56 -3.19 -9.75
C THR A 83 19.12 -3.71 -9.65
N GLY A 84 18.26 -3.01 -8.94
CA GLY A 84 16.90 -3.46 -8.58
C GLY A 84 16.83 -4.12 -7.21
N ASP A 85 17.94 -4.28 -6.49
CA ASP A 85 17.98 -4.95 -5.19
C ASP A 85 17.10 -4.25 -4.15
N PHE A 86 17.10 -2.91 -4.12
CA PHE A 86 16.25 -2.16 -3.22
C PHE A 86 14.76 -2.41 -3.52
N TYR A 87 14.36 -2.37 -4.78
CA TYR A 87 12.99 -2.65 -5.18
C TYR A 87 12.56 -4.07 -4.84
N ASN A 88 13.44 -5.05 -5.09
CA ASN A 88 13.18 -6.45 -4.79
C ASN A 88 13.10 -6.72 -3.28
N SER A 89 13.76 -5.90 -2.46
CA SER A 89 13.78 -6.03 -1.00
C SER A 89 12.50 -5.51 -0.32
N LEU A 90 11.61 -4.85 -1.04
CA LEU A 90 10.38 -4.31 -0.46
C LEU A 90 9.44 -5.43 -0.04
N GLU A 91 8.94 -5.34 1.17
CA GLU A 91 7.92 -6.21 1.74
C GLU A 91 6.66 -5.42 2.10
N ILE A 92 5.52 -6.04 1.83
CA ILE A 92 4.22 -5.49 2.17
C ILE A 92 3.67 -6.27 3.36
N VAL A 93 3.35 -5.58 4.43
CA VAL A 93 2.80 -6.19 5.66
C VAL A 93 1.43 -5.58 5.95
N ALA A 94 0.42 -6.44 6.01
CA ALA A 94 -0.92 -6.06 6.45
C ALA A 94 -1.05 -6.28 7.96
N GLY A 95 -1.51 -5.28 8.69
CA GLY A 95 -1.72 -5.36 10.12
C GLY A 95 -2.86 -4.46 10.58
N GLY A 96 -3.86 -5.02 11.29
CA GLY A 96 -5.05 -4.26 11.70
C GLY A 96 -5.78 -3.65 10.50
N ASN A 97 -5.94 -2.34 10.51
CA ASN A 97 -6.50 -1.56 9.40
C ASN A 97 -5.41 -0.78 8.63
N ALA A 98 -4.16 -1.19 8.75
CA ALA A 98 -3.01 -0.51 8.17
C ALA A 98 -2.23 -1.43 7.23
N MET A 99 -1.51 -0.80 6.31
CA MET A 99 -0.50 -1.43 5.49
C MET A 99 0.86 -0.81 5.81
N ILE A 100 1.87 -1.66 5.96
CA ILE A 100 3.25 -1.24 6.17
C ILE A 100 4.07 -1.69 4.98
N ILE A 101 4.80 -0.77 4.35
CA ILE A 101 5.82 -1.06 3.34
C ILE A 101 7.17 -0.92 4.01
N ARG A 102 7.96 -1.99 4.00
CA ARG A 102 9.29 -2.02 4.60
C ARG A 102 10.30 -2.65 3.66
N THR A 103 11.55 -2.56 4.01
CA THR A 103 12.66 -3.16 3.27
C THR A 103 13.50 -4.01 4.19
N ILE A 104 14.03 -5.11 3.64
CA ILE A 104 14.87 -6.08 4.36
C ILE A 104 16.34 -5.98 3.99
N ILE A 105 16.70 -5.12 3.05
CA ILE A 105 18.10 -4.99 2.62
C ILE A 105 18.92 -4.17 3.62
N SER A 106 20.15 -4.57 3.89
CA SER A 106 20.97 -4.00 4.97
C SER A 106 21.30 -2.52 4.79
N TYR A 107 21.47 -2.04 3.56
CA TYR A 107 21.78 -0.64 3.30
C TYR A 107 20.55 0.27 3.24
N SER A 108 19.37 -0.27 3.45
CA SER A 108 18.11 0.49 3.34
C SER A 108 18.02 1.64 4.35
N ILE A 109 18.59 1.46 5.53
CA ILE A 109 18.65 2.53 6.56
C ILE A 109 19.33 3.79 6.01
N TYR A 110 20.41 3.62 5.25
CA TYR A 110 21.07 4.74 4.60
C TYR A 110 20.16 5.47 3.61
N LEU A 111 19.44 4.71 2.79
CA LEU A 111 18.52 5.28 1.80
C LEU A 111 17.33 5.98 2.47
N ILE A 112 16.74 5.36 3.48
CA ILE A 112 15.60 5.93 4.22
C ILE A 112 16.00 7.21 4.97
N ASN A 113 17.21 7.26 5.51
CA ASN A 113 17.72 8.45 6.19
C ASN A 113 18.07 9.57 5.21
N LYS A 114 18.61 9.21 4.05
CA LYS A 114 19.00 10.19 3.02
C LYS A 114 17.79 10.75 2.26
N TYR A 115 16.83 9.89 1.94
CA TYR A 115 15.66 10.24 1.14
C TYR A 115 14.39 10.05 1.97
N ALA A 116 13.83 11.16 2.42
CA ALA A 116 12.64 11.13 3.27
C ALA A 116 11.40 10.65 2.48
N ASP A 117 10.49 9.98 3.20
CA ASP A 117 9.14 9.65 2.71
C ASP A 117 9.10 8.76 1.45
N ILE A 118 10.11 7.91 1.27
CA ILE A 118 10.21 7.02 0.11
C ILE A 118 9.39 5.73 0.24
N LEU A 119 9.04 5.31 1.45
CA LEU A 119 8.23 4.12 1.69
C LEU A 119 6.78 4.50 2.02
N GLY A 120 5.88 4.05 1.20
CA GLY A 120 4.45 4.32 1.29
C GLY A 120 3.89 4.78 -0.05
N LEU A 121 2.59 4.56 -0.24
CA LEU A 121 1.87 5.00 -1.43
C LEU A 121 1.40 6.45 -1.28
N THR A 122 1.31 7.17 -2.37
CA THR A 122 0.61 8.46 -2.40
C THR A 122 -0.87 8.24 -2.07
N ALA A 123 -1.54 9.30 -1.60
CA ALA A 123 -2.99 9.24 -1.34
C ALA A 123 -3.77 8.79 -2.58
N GLU A 124 -3.38 9.25 -3.76
CA GLU A 124 -4.00 8.86 -5.03
C GLU A 124 -3.81 7.37 -5.33
N ASN A 125 -2.59 6.86 -5.22
CA ASN A 125 -2.29 5.45 -5.45
C ASN A 125 -2.99 4.55 -4.43
N TRP A 126 -3.04 5.00 -3.18
CA TRP A 126 -3.75 4.29 -2.12
C TRP A 126 -5.25 4.23 -2.38
N GLN A 127 -5.85 5.36 -2.78
CA GLN A 127 -7.27 5.42 -3.13
C GLN A 127 -7.61 4.49 -4.31
N SER A 128 -6.77 4.46 -5.34
CA SER A 128 -6.96 3.57 -6.48
C SER A 128 -6.91 2.09 -6.06
N PHE A 129 -6.00 1.73 -5.16
CA PHE A 129 -5.93 0.37 -4.62
C PHE A 129 -7.18 0.01 -3.81
N ILE A 130 -7.65 0.93 -2.96
CA ILE A 130 -8.89 0.73 -2.18
C ILE A 130 -10.07 0.51 -3.12
N ASP A 131 -10.24 1.35 -4.13
CA ASP A 131 -11.36 1.28 -5.06
C ASP A 131 -11.37 -0.02 -5.86
N GLU A 132 -10.19 -0.47 -6.30
CA GLU A 132 -10.06 -1.62 -7.19
C GLU A 132 -10.05 -2.96 -6.45
N TYR A 133 -9.46 -3.04 -5.26
CA TYR A 133 -9.23 -4.31 -4.56
C TYR A 133 -9.92 -4.40 -3.20
N THR A 134 -9.91 -3.34 -2.41
CA THR A 134 -10.42 -3.38 -1.03
C THR A 134 -11.93 -3.30 -0.99
N LEU A 135 -12.54 -2.36 -1.70
CA LEU A 135 -14.00 -2.21 -1.73
C LEU A 135 -14.71 -3.44 -2.28
N PRO A 136 -14.27 -4.08 -3.37
CA PRO A 136 -14.87 -5.35 -3.81
C PRO A 136 -14.79 -6.46 -2.77
N THR A 137 -13.70 -6.54 -2.01
CA THR A 137 -13.54 -7.51 -0.92
C THR A 137 -14.52 -7.24 0.22
N ILE A 138 -14.66 -5.98 0.62
CA ILE A 138 -15.65 -5.56 1.64
C ILE A 138 -17.05 -5.92 1.19
N LYS A 139 -17.40 -5.59 -0.04
CA LYS A 139 -18.73 -5.90 -0.62
C LYS A 139 -19.02 -7.39 -0.59
N LYS A 140 -18.08 -8.20 -1.04
CA LYS A 140 -18.22 -9.67 -1.02
C LYS A 140 -18.45 -10.19 0.40
N ASN A 141 -17.65 -9.73 1.37
CA ASN A 141 -17.78 -10.17 2.75
C ASN A 141 -19.11 -9.72 3.37
N PHE A 142 -19.61 -8.54 3.01
CA PHE A 142 -20.91 -8.07 3.44
C PHE A 142 -22.04 -8.92 2.85
N ASP A 143 -21.98 -9.23 1.56
CA ASP A 143 -22.96 -10.09 0.90
C ASP A 143 -22.99 -11.49 1.56
N ASP A 144 -21.82 -12.04 1.92
CA ASP A 144 -21.72 -13.33 2.61
C ASP A 144 -22.35 -13.28 4.03
N ILE A 145 -22.16 -12.20 4.77
CA ILE A 145 -22.77 -12.00 6.10
C ILE A 145 -24.28 -11.90 5.98
N ILE A 146 -24.79 -11.11 5.04
CA ILE A 146 -26.23 -10.94 4.81
C ILE A 146 -26.86 -12.27 4.41
N ALA A 147 -26.22 -13.06 3.56
CA ALA A 147 -26.71 -14.36 3.11
C ALA A 147 -26.84 -15.39 4.27
N ARG A 148 -26.08 -15.22 5.35
CA ARG A 148 -26.11 -16.10 6.54
C ARG A 148 -27.06 -15.62 7.63
N SER A 149 -27.61 -14.44 7.48
CA SER A 149 -28.48 -13.80 8.50
C SER A 149 -29.91 -14.33 8.46
#